data_7637ead67909149b0d112a0ea6e9fc15
#
_entry.id   7637ead67909149b0d112a0ea6e9fc15
#
_cell.length_a   1.000
_cell.length_b   1.000
_cell.length_c   1.000
_cell.angle_alpha   90.00
_cell.angle_beta   90.00
_cell.angle_gamma   90.00
#
_symmetry.space_group_name_H-M   'P 1'
#
loop_
_entity.id
_entity.type
_entity.pdbx_description
1 polymer ?
#
loop_
_entity_poly.entity_id
_entity_poly.type
_entity_poly.pdbx_seq_one_letter_code
_entity_poly.pdbx_strand_id
1 'polypeptide(L)'
;IMPDAEELADIAILCARAVRRFDVDPRIAMVSFSNFGGTRFPESEKMRHAVELVRQRAPELVIDGEVQADLAISPDLLVEHFPFTTLSQGANVLIFPCLSSSNAAYKLAQRFGNAEAIGPILLGMKKPVHILQYGGYNESDVVNMTAIAVVDAQETA
;
A
#
# COMPACT_ATOMS: atom_id res chain seq x y z
N ILE A 1 -9.88 -10.19 -8.17
CA ILE A 1 -8.47 -10.51 -8.37
C ILE A 1 -7.88 -10.76 -6.99
N MET A 2 -7.30 -11.93 -6.82
CA MET A 2 -6.85 -12.48 -5.54
C MET A 2 -5.36 -12.82 -5.68
N PRO A 3 -4.44 -11.90 -5.35
CA PRO A 3 -3.01 -12.17 -5.44
C PRO A 3 -2.57 -13.22 -4.41
N ASP A 4 -1.55 -13.99 -4.75
CA ASP A 4 -0.85 -14.86 -3.81
C ASP A 4 0.21 -14.09 -2.99
N ALA A 5 0.99 -14.78 -2.16
CA ALA A 5 1.99 -14.13 -1.29
C ALA A 5 3.16 -13.54 -2.09
N GLU A 6 3.56 -14.19 -3.19
CA GLU A 6 4.62 -13.75 -4.09
C GLU A 6 4.21 -12.45 -4.81
N GLU A 7 3.01 -12.44 -5.39
CA GLU A 7 2.43 -11.27 -6.04
C GLU A 7 2.24 -10.10 -5.06
N LEU A 8 1.80 -10.39 -3.82
CA LEU A 8 1.67 -9.36 -2.77
C LEU A 8 3.02 -8.77 -2.37
N ALA A 9 4.06 -9.57 -2.29
CA ALA A 9 5.42 -9.09 -2.02
C ALA A 9 5.91 -8.18 -3.15
N ASP A 10 5.70 -8.57 -4.40
CA ASP A 10 6.06 -7.73 -5.56
C ASP A 10 5.28 -6.42 -5.58
N ILE A 11 3.97 -6.46 -5.27
CA ILE A 11 3.12 -5.25 -5.12
C ILE A 11 3.69 -4.33 -4.05
N ALA A 12 4.07 -4.85 -2.88
CA ALA A 12 4.61 -4.06 -1.78
C ALA A 12 5.92 -3.36 -2.18
N ILE A 13 6.83 -4.08 -2.85
CA ILE A 13 8.10 -3.54 -3.33
C ILE A 13 7.89 -2.46 -4.40
N LEU A 14 6.96 -2.68 -5.33
CA LEU A 14 6.61 -1.71 -6.36
C LEU A 14 5.97 -0.45 -5.74
N CYS A 15 5.06 -0.62 -4.78
CA CYS A 15 4.46 0.50 -4.03
C CYS A 15 5.51 1.31 -3.28
N ALA A 16 6.49 0.65 -2.63
CA ALA A 16 7.58 1.34 -1.95
C ALA A 16 8.39 2.23 -2.91
N ARG A 17 8.72 1.73 -4.09
CA ARG A 17 9.41 2.51 -5.12
C ARG A 17 8.59 3.71 -5.60
N ALA A 18 7.28 3.50 -5.81
CA ALA A 18 6.39 4.57 -6.24
C ALA A 18 6.25 5.67 -5.17
N VAL A 19 6.11 5.30 -3.90
CA VAL A 19 5.98 6.26 -2.78
C VAL A 19 7.24 7.11 -2.62
N ARG A 20 8.42 6.55 -2.81
CA ARG A 20 9.70 7.30 -2.76
C ARG A 20 9.79 8.41 -3.80
N ARG A 21 9.10 8.30 -4.94
CA ARG A 21 9.04 9.38 -5.95
C ARG A 21 8.33 10.63 -5.46
N PHE A 22 7.57 10.51 -4.39
CA PHE A 22 6.90 11.62 -3.72
C PHE A 22 7.66 12.13 -2.49
N ASP A 23 8.96 11.80 -2.37
CA ASP A 23 9.83 12.13 -1.23
C ASP A 23 9.27 11.62 0.12
N VAL A 24 8.58 10.47 0.09
CA VAL A 24 8.01 9.83 1.28
C VAL A 24 8.74 8.51 1.54
N ASP A 25 9.25 8.32 2.74
CA ASP A 25 9.81 7.05 3.18
C ASP A 25 8.69 6.03 3.43
N PRO A 26 8.66 4.92 2.68
CA PRO A 26 7.58 3.93 2.79
C PRO A 26 7.66 3.16 4.10
N ARG A 27 6.57 3.10 4.85
CA ARG A 27 6.33 2.23 5.99
C ARG A 27 5.09 1.38 5.67
N ILE A 28 5.33 0.11 5.36
CA ILE A 28 4.37 -0.76 4.70
C ILE A 28 3.67 -1.66 5.72
N ALA A 29 2.36 -1.67 5.76
CA ALA A 29 1.57 -2.65 6.49
C ALA A 29 0.89 -3.64 5.54
N MET A 30 1.09 -4.92 5.79
CA MET A 30 0.33 -5.99 5.15
C MET A 30 -0.98 -6.19 5.91
N VAL A 31 -2.08 -5.66 5.34
CA VAL A 31 -3.37 -5.54 6.03
C VAL A 31 -4.12 -6.86 6.03
N SER A 32 -4.67 -7.21 7.19
CA SER A 32 -5.51 -8.38 7.39
C SER A 32 -6.59 -8.11 8.44
N PHE A 33 -7.46 -9.09 8.68
CA PHE A 33 -8.37 -9.12 9.82
C PHE A 33 -7.70 -9.62 11.12
N SER A 34 -6.48 -10.12 11.05
CA SER A 34 -5.65 -10.66 12.12
C SER A 34 -4.45 -9.76 12.41
N ASN A 35 -3.87 -9.87 13.59
CA ASN A 35 -2.66 -9.17 14.00
C ASN A 35 -1.57 -10.18 14.37
N PHE A 36 -0.43 -10.16 13.67
CA PHE A 36 0.83 -10.82 14.00
C PHE A 36 0.68 -12.30 14.44
N GLY A 37 -0.11 -13.08 13.69
CA GLY A 37 -0.35 -14.49 13.96
C GLY A 37 -1.44 -14.78 14.99
N GLY A 38 -2.21 -13.78 15.39
CA GLY A 38 -3.33 -13.96 16.33
C GLY A 38 -4.41 -14.89 15.81
N THR A 39 -4.59 -14.98 14.50
CA THR A 39 -5.51 -15.92 13.87
C THR A 39 -4.81 -16.65 12.73
N ARG A 40 -4.79 -17.98 12.80
CA ARG A 40 -4.20 -18.82 11.75
C ARG A 40 -5.26 -19.21 10.74
N PHE A 41 -5.34 -18.41 9.70
CA PHE A 41 -6.23 -18.63 8.56
C PHE A 41 -5.43 -18.46 7.25
N PRO A 42 -5.77 -19.16 6.19
CA PRO A 42 -4.99 -19.09 4.93
C PRO A 42 -4.76 -17.66 4.42
N GLU A 43 -5.75 -16.78 4.60
CA GLU A 43 -5.65 -15.39 4.18
C GLU A 43 -4.67 -14.59 5.06
N SER A 44 -4.71 -14.73 6.39
CA SER A 44 -3.78 -14.06 7.29
C SER A 44 -2.35 -14.63 7.16
N GLU A 45 -2.22 -15.95 6.98
CA GLU A 45 -0.94 -16.60 6.73
C GLU A 45 -0.31 -16.15 5.41
N LYS A 46 -1.11 -15.97 4.36
CA LYS A 46 -0.68 -15.41 3.09
C LYS A 46 -0.05 -14.00 3.27
N MET A 47 -0.71 -13.13 4.03
CA MET A 47 -0.21 -11.77 4.27
C MET A 47 1.10 -11.79 5.08
N ARG A 48 1.20 -12.63 6.11
CA ARG A 48 2.43 -12.81 6.88
C ARG A 48 3.57 -13.35 6.02
N HIS A 49 3.28 -14.35 5.18
CA HIS A 49 4.28 -14.91 4.27
C HIS A 49 4.78 -13.84 3.27
N ALA A 50 3.92 -12.97 2.78
CA ALA A 50 4.32 -11.85 1.93
C ALA A 50 5.29 -10.89 2.66
N VAL A 51 5.10 -10.63 3.97
CA VAL A 51 6.08 -9.85 4.77
C VAL A 51 7.45 -10.52 4.76
N GLU A 52 7.49 -11.84 4.99
CA GLU A 52 8.75 -12.61 5.00
C GLU A 52 9.46 -12.52 3.65
N LEU A 53 8.72 -12.64 2.55
CA LEU A 53 9.26 -12.53 1.19
C LEU A 53 9.83 -11.13 0.91
N VAL A 54 9.13 -10.07 1.31
CA VAL A 54 9.65 -8.70 1.15
C VAL A 54 10.92 -8.50 1.97
N ARG A 55 10.96 -8.95 3.22
CA ARG A 55 12.17 -8.88 4.06
C ARG A 55 13.38 -9.61 3.46
N GLN A 56 13.15 -10.69 2.73
CA GLN A 56 14.21 -11.41 2.01
C GLN A 56 14.67 -10.69 0.75
N ARG A 57 13.75 -10.08 -0.02
CA ARG A 57 14.02 -9.47 -1.33
C ARG A 57 14.46 -8.01 -1.24
N ALA A 58 13.99 -7.30 -0.24
CA ALA A 58 14.21 -5.87 -0.03
C ALA A 58 14.35 -5.57 1.49
N PRO A 59 15.44 -6.03 2.14
CA PRO A 59 15.62 -5.95 3.58
C PRO A 59 15.72 -4.52 4.12
N GLU A 60 15.91 -3.54 3.25
CA GLU A 60 15.93 -2.12 3.60
C GLU A 60 14.54 -1.51 3.77
N LEU A 61 13.46 -2.22 3.38
CA LEU A 61 12.11 -1.72 3.51
C LEU A 61 11.56 -1.92 4.93
N VAL A 62 10.95 -0.88 5.45
CA VAL A 62 10.18 -0.96 6.70
C VAL A 62 8.83 -1.57 6.39
N ILE A 63 8.65 -2.82 6.77
CA ILE A 63 7.42 -3.58 6.53
C ILE A 63 7.08 -4.46 7.72
N ASP A 64 5.78 -4.55 8.05
CA ASP A 64 5.30 -5.46 9.08
C ASP A 64 3.87 -5.95 8.81
N GLY A 65 3.42 -6.91 9.57
CA GLY A 65 2.08 -7.53 9.50
C GLY A 65 2.17 -9.07 9.61
N GLU A 66 1.05 -9.75 9.48
CA GLU A 66 -0.25 -9.16 9.14
C GLU A 66 -0.79 -8.31 10.31
N VAL A 67 -1.50 -7.22 9.97
CA VAL A 67 -2.03 -6.28 10.96
C VAL A 67 -3.36 -5.68 10.50
N GLN A 68 -4.27 -5.38 11.43
CA GLN A 68 -5.54 -4.71 11.13
C GLN A 68 -5.30 -3.25 10.72
N ALA A 69 -6.14 -2.75 9.82
CA ALA A 69 -5.95 -1.44 9.19
C ALA A 69 -5.96 -0.27 10.19
N ASP A 70 -6.83 -0.32 11.18
CA ASP A 70 -6.94 0.70 12.24
C ASP A 70 -5.67 0.77 13.11
N LEU A 71 -5.11 -0.38 13.49
CA LEU A 71 -3.85 -0.45 14.22
C LEU A 71 -2.67 0.00 13.35
N ALA A 72 -2.63 -0.42 12.07
CA ALA A 72 -1.56 -0.08 11.16
C ALA A 72 -1.33 1.44 11.03
N ILE A 73 -2.42 2.24 11.07
CA ILE A 73 -2.37 3.71 10.93
C ILE A 73 -2.36 4.45 12.27
N SER A 74 -2.40 3.73 13.39
CA SER A 74 -2.45 4.30 14.75
C SER A 74 -1.17 3.93 15.53
N PRO A 75 -0.08 4.71 15.39
CA PRO A 75 1.22 4.33 15.96
C PRO A 75 1.18 4.09 17.47
N ASP A 76 0.45 4.90 18.23
CA ASP A 76 0.37 4.76 19.67
C ASP A 76 -0.27 3.43 20.07
N LEU A 77 -1.41 3.07 19.47
CA LEU A 77 -2.09 1.79 19.70
C LEU A 77 -1.26 0.61 19.23
N LEU A 78 -0.60 0.76 18.08
CA LEU A 78 0.22 -0.30 17.51
C LEU A 78 1.42 -0.63 18.40
N VAL A 79 2.12 0.38 18.91
CA VAL A 79 3.28 0.19 19.82
C VAL A 79 2.83 -0.30 21.19
N GLU A 80 1.70 0.18 21.71
CA GLU A 80 1.14 -0.27 22.99
C GLU A 80 0.82 -1.78 22.97
N HIS A 81 0.16 -2.26 21.92
CA HIS A 81 -0.25 -3.66 21.81
C HIS A 81 0.85 -4.57 21.25
N PHE A 82 1.71 -4.05 20.37
CA PHE A 82 2.75 -4.81 19.66
C PHE A 82 4.09 -4.07 19.68
N PRO A 83 4.76 -3.94 20.82
CA PRO A 83 5.99 -3.17 20.98
C PRO A 83 7.18 -3.69 20.15
N PHE A 84 7.08 -4.89 19.59
CA PHE A 84 8.07 -5.49 18.71
C PHE A 84 7.94 -5.05 17.24
N THR A 85 6.86 -4.31 16.90
CA THR A 85 6.60 -3.91 15.51
C THR A 85 7.70 -3.02 14.94
N THR A 86 7.99 -3.20 13.65
CA THR A 86 8.87 -2.29 12.90
C THR A 86 8.17 -1.00 12.47
N LEU A 87 6.83 -0.93 12.61
CA LEU A 87 6.00 0.21 12.24
C LEU A 87 5.74 1.18 13.40
N SER A 88 6.76 1.47 14.19
CA SER A 88 6.63 2.33 15.39
C SER A 88 6.09 3.74 15.12
N GLN A 89 6.16 4.23 13.89
CA GLN A 89 5.60 5.51 13.46
C GLN A 89 4.27 5.36 12.68
N GLY A 90 3.66 4.19 12.72
CA GLY A 90 2.50 3.85 11.91
C GLY A 90 2.84 3.65 10.42
N ALA A 91 1.96 2.96 9.72
CA ALA A 91 2.10 2.74 8.28
C ALA A 91 1.60 3.96 7.49
N ASN A 92 2.26 4.22 6.35
CA ASN A 92 1.80 5.15 5.32
C ASN A 92 1.54 4.46 3.97
N VAL A 93 1.83 3.16 3.89
CA VAL A 93 1.50 2.29 2.76
C VAL A 93 0.72 1.09 3.28
N LEU A 94 -0.48 0.87 2.75
CA LEU A 94 -1.34 -0.25 3.14
C LEU A 94 -1.51 -1.19 1.96
N ILE A 95 -1.05 -2.44 2.11
CA ILE A 95 -1.23 -3.50 1.12
C ILE A 95 -2.37 -4.41 1.57
N PHE A 96 -3.42 -4.46 0.80
CA PHE A 96 -4.62 -5.24 1.08
C PHE A 96 -4.55 -6.63 0.44
N PRO A 97 -5.23 -7.64 1.02
CA PRO A 97 -5.16 -9.03 0.56
C PRO A 97 -5.81 -9.27 -0.82
N CYS A 98 -6.62 -8.36 -1.28
CA CYS A 98 -7.29 -8.43 -2.59
C CYS A 98 -7.80 -7.06 -3.05
N LEU A 99 -8.11 -6.97 -4.35
CA LEU A 99 -8.63 -5.75 -4.95
C LEU A 99 -9.97 -5.29 -4.33
N SER A 100 -10.84 -6.22 -3.97
CA SER A 100 -12.16 -5.86 -3.40
C SER A 100 -12.02 -5.14 -2.06
N SER A 101 -11.14 -5.60 -1.17
CA SER A 101 -10.90 -4.97 0.13
C SER A 101 -10.22 -3.60 -0.01
N SER A 102 -9.20 -3.49 -0.87
CA SER A 102 -8.52 -2.21 -1.10
C SER A 102 -9.45 -1.17 -1.75
N ASN A 103 -10.26 -1.58 -2.73
CA ASN A 103 -11.22 -0.68 -3.37
C ASN A 103 -12.30 -0.19 -2.41
N ALA A 104 -12.84 -1.09 -1.57
CA ALA A 104 -13.81 -0.70 -0.54
C ALA A 104 -13.20 0.28 0.46
N ALA A 105 -12.02 -0.02 1.02
CA ALA A 105 -11.31 0.84 1.96
C ALA A 105 -11.01 2.22 1.36
N TYR A 106 -10.48 2.27 0.14
CA TYR A 106 -10.21 3.50 -0.59
C TYR A 106 -11.47 4.37 -0.76
N LYS A 107 -12.59 3.77 -1.22
CA LYS A 107 -13.85 4.50 -1.43
C LYS A 107 -14.46 5.01 -0.12
N LEU A 108 -14.34 4.24 0.97
CA LEU A 108 -14.80 4.66 2.29
C LEU A 108 -13.92 5.79 2.86
N ALA A 109 -12.60 5.69 2.76
CA ALA A 109 -11.68 6.75 3.17
C ALA A 109 -11.94 8.06 2.43
N GLN A 110 -12.19 7.99 1.12
CA GLN A 110 -12.54 9.15 0.32
C GLN A 110 -13.84 9.82 0.78
N ARG A 111 -14.89 9.03 1.11
CA ARG A 111 -16.20 9.55 1.48
C ARG A 111 -16.33 9.97 2.94
N PHE A 112 -15.82 9.16 3.87
CA PHE A 112 -15.91 9.43 5.30
C PHE A 112 -14.72 10.22 5.83
N GLY A 113 -13.52 9.99 5.29
CA GLY A 113 -12.29 10.66 5.69
C GLY A 113 -12.05 12.00 4.99
N ASN A 114 -12.91 12.38 4.04
CA ASN A 114 -12.73 13.56 3.18
C ASN A 114 -11.32 13.59 2.53
N ALA A 115 -10.78 12.42 2.23
CA ALA A 115 -9.45 12.28 1.66
C ALA A 115 -9.47 12.64 0.17
N GLU A 116 -8.52 13.45 -0.25
CA GLU A 116 -8.27 13.67 -1.67
C GLU A 116 -7.58 12.43 -2.26
N ALA A 117 -8.12 11.95 -3.38
CA ALA A 117 -7.62 10.75 -4.01
C ALA A 117 -6.90 11.09 -5.31
N ILE A 118 -5.64 10.75 -5.41
CA ILE A 118 -4.84 10.88 -6.63
C ILE A 118 -4.59 9.49 -7.22
N GLY A 119 -5.06 9.27 -8.44
CA GLY A 119 -4.90 7.98 -9.11
C GLY A 119 -6.17 7.47 -9.80
N PRO A 120 -6.19 6.19 -10.26
CA PRO A 120 -5.22 5.13 -9.95
C PRO A 120 -3.86 5.31 -10.65
N ILE A 121 -2.79 4.99 -9.92
CA ILE A 121 -1.43 4.94 -10.47
C ILE A 121 -1.10 3.48 -10.78
N LEU A 122 -0.82 3.17 -12.04
CA LEU A 122 -0.46 1.82 -12.47
C LEU A 122 1.04 1.57 -12.26
N LEU A 123 1.37 0.49 -11.57
CA LEU A 123 2.74 0.08 -11.27
C LEU A 123 3.12 -1.20 -12.02
N GLY A 124 4.43 -1.43 -12.22
CA GLY A 124 4.94 -2.66 -12.84
C GLY A 124 4.82 -2.72 -14.36
N MET A 125 4.45 -1.63 -15.01
CA MET A 125 4.42 -1.53 -16.48
C MET A 125 5.81 -1.30 -17.05
N LYS A 126 6.09 -1.85 -18.25
CA LYS A 126 7.38 -1.64 -18.95
C LYS A 126 7.60 -0.19 -19.38
N LYS A 127 6.53 0.54 -19.58
CA LYS A 127 6.52 1.99 -19.87
C LYS A 127 5.41 2.63 -19.04
N PRO A 128 5.55 3.91 -18.69
CA PRO A 128 4.52 4.64 -17.95
C PRO A 128 3.16 4.56 -18.65
N VAL A 129 2.13 4.20 -17.89
CA VAL A 129 0.73 4.18 -18.35
C VAL A 129 -0.11 4.88 -17.29
N HIS A 130 -0.80 5.94 -17.67
CA HIS A 130 -1.61 6.73 -16.78
C HIS A 130 -3.07 6.72 -17.23
N ILE A 131 -3.99 6.58 -16.27
CA ILE A 131 -5.43 6.47 -16.52
C ILE A 131 -6.16 7.52 -15.68
N LEU A 132 -7.05 8.27 -16.32
CA LEU A 132 -8.07 9.06 -15.62
C LEU A 132 -9.33 8.22 -15.48
N GLN A 133 -9.85 8.13 -14.27
CA GLN A 133 -11.03 7.33 -13.99
C GLN A 133 -12.27 8.01 -14.59
N TYR A 134 -13.00 7.30 -15.48
CA TYR A 134 -14.22 7.82 -16.10
C TYR A 134 -15.29 8.15 -15.05
N GLY A 135 -15.91 9.33 -15.19
CA GLY A 135 -17.10 9.72 -14.43
C GLY A 135 -16.86 10.27 -13.01
N GLY A 136 -15.65 10.64 -12.65
CA GLY A 136 -15.40 11.15 -11.29
C GLY A 136 -14.13 11.98 -11.12
N TYR A 137 -13.57 12.52 -12.20
CA TYR A 137 -12.39 13.38 -12.16
C TYR A 137 -12.77 14.86 -12.22
N ASN A 138 -11.93 15.70 -11.61
CA ASN A 138 -11.99 17.15 -11.66
C ASN A 138 -10.72 17.72 -12.30
N GLU A 139 -10.60 19.04 -12.39
CA GLU A 139 -9.42 19.70 -12.96
C GLU A 139 -8.14 19.37 -12.22
N SER A 140 -8.17 19.27 -10.89
CA SER A 140 -7.01 18.89 -10.06
C SER A 140 -6.51 17.49 -10.38
N ASP A 141 -7.41 16.54 -10.64
CA ASP A 141 -7.03 15.17 -10.99
C ASP A 141 -6.25 15.13 -12.30
N VAL A 142 -6.67 15.93 -13.30
CA VAL A 142 -5.97 16.04 -14.58
C VAL A 142 -4.58 16.64 -14.39
N VAL A 143 -4.46 17.70 -13.61
CA VAL A 143 -3.17 18.36 -13.31
C VAL A 143 -2.23 17.40 -12.58
N ASN A 144 -2.72 16.76 -11.51
CA ASN A 144 -1.94 15.83 -10.69
C ASN A 144 -1.46 14.63 -11.54
N MET A 145 -2.34 14.00 -12.30
CA MET A 145 -1.97 12.86 -13.14
C MET A 145 -1.03 13.25 -14.28
N THR A 146 -1.15 14.48 -14.82
CA THR A 146 -0.21 14.98 -15.82
C THR A 146 1.17 15.20 -15.22
N ALA A 147 1.26 15.78 -14.02
CA ALA A 147 2.53 15.95 -13.32
C ALA A 147 3.22 14.61 -13.05
N ILE A 148 2.48 13.61 -12.56
CA ILE A 148 2.99 12.25 -12.35
C ILE A 148 3.49 11.64 -13.66
N ALA A 149 2.72 11.79 -14.75
CA ALA A 149 3.11 11.26 -16.07
C ALA A 149 4.42 11.89 -16.60
N VAL A 150 4.62 13.18 -16.36
CA VAL A 150 5.85 13.87 -16.75
C VAL A 150 7.04 13.36 -15.94
N VAL A 151 6.92 13.21 -14.63
CA VAL A 151 7.98 12.66 -13.77
C VAL A 151 8.33 11.24 -14.19
N ASP A 152 7.34 10.38 -14.39
CA ASP A 152 7.56 9.00 -14.82
C ASP A 152 8.26 8.92 -16.20
N ALA A 153 7.93 9.82 -17.13
CA ALA A 153 8.58 9.89 -18.43
C ALA A 153 10.05 10.32 -18.33
N GLN A 154 10.38 11.23 -17.42
CA GLN A 154 11.75 11.69 -17.17
C GLN A 154 12.64 10.61 -16.54
N GLU A 155 12.08 9.77 -15.67
CA GLU A 155 12.81 8.67 -15.02
C GLU A 155 13.05 7.47 -15.95
N THR A 156 12.25 7.34 -17.02
CA THR A 156 12.34 6.21 -17.96
C THR A 156 13.03 6.56 -19.28
N ALA A 157 13.46 7.79 -19.45
CA ALA A 157 14.24 8.26 -20.61
C ALA A 157 15.73 7.99 -20.42
#